data_80a0c5627d4182c06b468fb6bff2b470
#
_entry.id   80a0c5627d4182c06b468fb6bff2b470
#
_cell.length_a   1.000
_cell.length_b   1.000
_cell.length_c   1.000
_cell.angle_alpha   90.00
_cell.angle_beta   90.00
_cell.angle_gamma   90.00
#
_symmetry.space_group_name_H-M   'P 1'
#
loop_
_entity.id
_entity.type
_entity.pdbx_description
1 polymer ?
#
loop_
_entity_poly.entity_id
_entity_poly.type
_entity_poly.pdbx_seq_one_letter_code
_entity_poly.pdbx_strand_id
1 'polypeptide(L)'
;MNATFRCFAARKQLKHALLAASILLAAWYSLPPAFAQAYPTKPIRVIVNSAPGGLTDVIGRLVAIRMGQSLGQQLVIDNRTGVGGLLGAEQLTKAEPDGYTIGVVASAITVTPQMMAKPSFDAARDFTPVSLLMSTPLMLVTGLNSPYRSVADYVAAAKASPGKITFASGGTGTMTHLLAEQLQLQAGLKLIHVPYKGGAPALNDVLAGHVPVYFDTLTTSAKLVQENKLRGLAIVSPNRSPALPAVPTLAEAGYPGVQGMAWFAIIAPANTPREIVAKLNEEANKALSTPEIKERILALGGTVEGGSAAVLGDLIRSEMPRWAKLIRDANITIQ
;
A
#
# COMPACT_ATOMS: atom_id res chain seq x y z
N MET A 1 6.89 -17.35 -88.21
CA MET A 1 6.62 -15.95 -87.79
C MET A 1 5.93 -15.82 -86.40
N ASN A 2 6.19 -16.77 -85.49
CA ASN A 2 5.48 -16.79 -84.18
C ASN A 2 6.35 -16.79 -82.91
N ALA A 3 7.68 -16.78 -83.03
CA ALA A 3 8.56 -16.87 -81.85
C ALA A 3 8.93 -15.49 -81.30
N THR A 4 9.10 -14.48 -82.17
CA THR A 4 9.51 -13.14 -81.83
C THR A 4 8.41 -12.33 -81.10
N PHE A 5 7.12 -12.57 -81.40
CA PHE A 5 5.97 -11.92 -80.74
C PHE A 5 5.77 -12.42 -79.33
N ARG A 6 6.05 -13.66 -78.98
CA ARG A 6 5.93 -14.20 -77.65
C ARG A 6 7.02 -13.69 -76.72
N CYS A 7 8.22 -13.42 -77.23
CA CYS A 7 9.31 -12.87 -76.41
C CYS A 7 9.07 -11.39 -75.99
N PHE A 8 8.41 -10.62 -76.85
CA PHE A 8 8.09 -9.21 -76.59
C PHE A 8 6.94 -9.06 -75.54
N ALA A 9 5.95 -9.94 -75.59
CA ALA A 9 4.84 -9.96 -74.60
C ALA A 9 5.31 -10.41 -73.19
N ALA A 10 6.19 -11.40 -73.11
CA ALA A 10 6.76 -11.85 -71.85
C ALA A 10 7.65 -10.81 -71.18
N ARG A 11 8.44 -10.05 -71.97
CA ARG A 11 9.26 -8.93 -71.45
C ARG A 11 8.42 -7.77 -70.91
N LYS A 12 7.26 -7.53 -71.53
CA LYS A 12 6.36 -6.46 -71.09
C LYS A 12 5.66 -6.85 -69.80
N GLN A 13 5.21 -8.09 -69.65
CA GLN A 13 4.62 -8.61 -68.41
C GLN A 13 5.62 -8.64 -67.23
N LEU A 14 6.89 -9.01 -67.51
CA LEU A 14 7.94 -9.02 -66.50
C LEU A 14 8.24 -7.60 -65.96
N LYS A 15 8.25 -6.59 -66.85
CA LYS A 15 8.42 -5.18 -66.43
C LYS A 15 7.25 -4.65 -65.59
N HIS A 16 6.01 -5.05 -65.90
CA HIS A 16 4.85 -4.64 -65.09
C HIS A 16 4.82 -5.35 -63.75
N ALA A 17 5.25 -6.63 -63.68
CA ALA A 17 5.38 -7.38 -62.44
C ALA A 17 6.46 -6.81 -61.51
N LEU A 18 7.62 -6.42 -62.07
CA LEU A 18 8.69 -5.76 -61.31
C LEU A 18 8.30 -4.35 -60.82
N LEU A 19 7.55 -3.62 -61.66
CA LEU A 19 7.04 -2.29 -61.26
C LEU A 19 5.99 -2.40 -60.15
N ALA A 20 5.08 -3.38 -60.20
CA ALA A 20 4.10 -3.65 -59.17
C ALA A 20 4.76 -4.13 -57.86
N ALA A 21 5.79 -4.95 -57.93
CA ALA A 21 6.57 -5.40 -56.77
C ALA A 21 7.32 -4.24 -56.08
N SER A 22 7.91 -3.32 -56.89
CA SER A 22 8.60 -2.14 -56.31
C SER A 22 7.61 -1.13 -55.67
N ILE A 23 6.39 -1.00 -56.19
CA ILE A 23 5.34 -0.13 -55.58
C ILE A 23 4.85 -0.77 -54.26
N LEU A 24 4.68 -2.09 -54.21
CA LEU A 24 4.32 -2.79 -52.98
C LEU A 24 5.41 -2.71 -51.89
N LEU A 25 6.70 -2.82 -52.29
CA LEU A 25 7.82 -2.63 -51.37
C LEU A 25 7.89 -1.18 -50.86
N ALA A 26 7.69 -0.19 -51.73
CA ALA A 26 7.67 1.23 -51.33
C ALA A 26 6.52 1.57 -50.41
N ALA A 27 5.34 0.96 -50.59
CA ALA A 27 4.16 1.11 -49.70
C ALA A 27 4.42 0.53 -48.29
N TRP A 28 5.24 -0.51 -48.16
CA TRP A 28 5.60 -1.07 -46.85
C TRP A 28 6.57 -0.16 -46.06
N TYR A 29 7.46 0.58 -46.77
CA TYR A 29 8.34 1.57 -46.14
C TYR A 29 7.63 2.89 -45.78
N SER A 30 6.42 3.09 -46.28
CA SER A 30 5.64 4.32 -46.05
C SER A 30 4.66 4.21 -44.88
N LEU A 31 4.62 3.05 -44.16
CA LEU A 31 3.86 3.00 -42.91
C LEU A 31 4.54 3.92 -41.89
N PRO A 32 3.85 4.96 -41.42
CA PRO A 32 4.40 5.77 -40.36
C PRO A 32 4.71 4.84 -39.17
N PRO A 33 5.84 5.05 -38.46
CA PRO A 33 6.06 4.33 -37.21
C PRO A 33 4.79 4.50 -36.37
N ALA A 34 4.19 3.42 -35.91
CA ALA A 34 3.10 3.47 -34.96
C ALA A 34 3.67 4.26 -33.76
N PHE A 35 3.39 5.56 -33.68
CA PHE A 35 3.67 6.33 -32.50
C PHE A 35 2.92 5.62 -31.39
N ALA A 36 3.63 4.88 -30.55
CA ALA A 36 3.08 4.36 -29.31
C ALA A 36 2.40 5.57 -28.64
N GLN A 37 1.07 5.55 -28.58
CA GLN A 37 0.31 6.67 -28.01
C GLN A 37 0.93 6.98 -26.66
N ALA A 38 1.41 8.22 -26.49
CA ALA A 38 2.10 8.63 -25.28
C ALA A 38 1.16 8.40 -24.08
N TYR A 39 1.46 7.40 -23.26
CA TYR A 39 0.71 7.13 -22.04
C TYR A 39 1.02 8.21 -20.97
N PRO A 40 -0.01 8.75 -20.27
CA PRO A 40 -1.45 8.54 -20.45
C PRO A 40 -2.09 9.55 -21.43
N THR A 41 -3.15 9.14 -22.14
CA THR A 41 -3.95 10.01 -23.05
C THR A 41 -5.34 10.35 -22.51
N LYS A 42 -5.74 9.75 -21.39
CA LYS A 42 -7.03 9.93 -20.69
C LYS A 42 -6.82 9.89 -19.18
N PRO A 43 -7.78 10.36 -18.38
CA PRO A 43 -7.70 10.30 -16.93
C PRO A 43 -7.45 8.88 -16.40
N ILE A 44 -6.67 8.80 -15.30
CA ILE A 44 -6.34 7.55 -14.61
C ILE A 44 -7.25 7.44 -13.38
N ARG A 45 -7.96 6.33 -13.24
CA ARG A 45 -8.74 6.00 -12.05
C ARG A 45 -7.82 5.48 -10.97
N VAL A 46 -7.93 6.01 -9.75
CA VAL A 46 -7.15 5.60 -8.58
C VAL A 46 -8.08 5.00 -7.54
N ILE A 47 -8.11 3.69 -7.44
CA ILE A 47 -8.86 3.00 -6.39
C ILE A 47 -8.10 3.15 -5.07
N VAL A 48 -8.73 3.79 -4.09
CA VAL A 48 -8.18 3.92 -2.72
C VAL A 48 -8.94 2.97 -1.81
N ASN A 49 -8.24 2.00 -1.23
CA ASN A 49 -8.84 0.95 -0.41
C ASN A 49 -9.19 1.36 1.03
N SER A 50 -9.48 2.62 1.23
CA SER A 50 -9.86 3.19 2.54
C SER A 50 -10.96 4.25 2.40
N ALA A 51 -11.57 4.61 3.55
CA ALA A 51 -12.54 5.69 3.62
C ALA A 51 -11.88 7.05 3.29
N PRO A 52 -12.66 7.99 2.73
CA PRO A 52 -12.21 9.37 2.58
C PRO A 52 -11.70 9.95 3.91
N GLY A 53 -10.58 10.70 3.85
CA GLY A 53 -9.94 11.29 5.03
C GLY A 53 -9.06 10.33 5.84
N GLY A 54 -9.06 9.03 5.55
CA GLY A 54 -8.08 8.09 6.10
C GLY A 54 -6.67 8.35 5.55
N LEU A 55 -5.64 7.86 6.24
CA LEU A 55 -4.24 8.15 5.85
C LEU A 55 -3.93 7.68 4.42
N THR A 56 -4.44 6.52 4.00
CA THR A 56 -4.30 6.02 2.61
C THR A 56 -4.90 7.00 1.60
N ASP A 57 -6.08 7.57 1.91
CA ASP A 57 -6.75 8.54 1.04
C ASP A 57 -5.97 9.87 1.00
N VAL A 58 -5.53 10.36 2.15
CA VAL A 58 -4.76 11.61 2.24
C VAL A 58 -3.48 11.53 1.42
N ILE A 59 -2.70 10.45 1.59
CA ILE A 59 -1.45 10.26 0.84
C ILE A 59 -1.74 10.01 -0.65
N GLY A 60 -2.77 9.21 -0.95
CA GLY A 60 -3.19 8.94 -2.32
C GLY A 60 -3.54 10.22 -3.07
N ARG A 61 -4.35 11.11 -2.47
CA ARG A 61 -4.71 12.41 -3.09
C ARG A 61 -3.51 13.32 -3.27
N LEU A 62 -2.66 13.41 -2.25
CA LEU A 62 -1.47 14.25 -2.27
C LEU A 62 -0.54 13.89 -3.45
N VAL A 63 -0.25 12.60 -3.60
CA VAL A 63 0.59 12.08 -4.69
C VAL A 63 -0.13 12.15 -6.03
N ALA A 64 -1.42 11.79 -6.09
CA ALA A 64 -2.22 11.82 -7.32
C ALA A 64 -2.30 13.22 -7.96
N ILE A 65 -2.46 14.27 -7.15
CA ILE A 65 -2.49 15.66 -7.65
C ILE A 65 -1.16 15.99 -8.35
N ARG A 66 -0.03 15.68 -7.74
CA ARG A 66 1.30 15.97 -8.31
C ARG A 66 1.62 15.12 -9.53
N MET A 67 1.30 13.83 -9.48
CA MET A 67 1.43 12.96 -10.66
C MET A 67 0.57 13.47 -11.82
N GLY A 68 -0.66 13.89 -11.55
CA GLY A 68 -1.57 14.42 -12.57
C GLY A 68 -1.04 15.68 -13.25
N GLN A 69 -0.46 16.59 -12.49
CA GLN A 69 0.20 17.79 -13.02
C GLN A 69 1.36 17.44 -13.96
N SER A 70 2.18 16.46 -13.58
CA SER A 70 3.33 16.02 -14.40
C SER A 70 2.93 15.22 -15.63
N LEU A 71 1.90 14.37 -15.50
CA LEU A 71 1.40 13.51 -16.59
C LEU A 71 0.49 14.26 -17.58
N GLY A 72 0.03 15.48 -17.25
CA GLY A 72 -0.96 16.19 -18.04
C GLY A 72 -2.34 15.55 -18.09
N GLN A 73 -2.63 14.62 -17.17
CA GLN A 73 -3.91 13.90 -17.06
C GLN A 73 -4.35 13.81 -15.61
N GLN A 74 -5.66 13.87 -15.37
CA GLN A 74 -6.19 13.76 -14.01
C GLN A 74 -6.07 12.35 -13.45
N LEU A 75 -5.66 12.23 -12.19
CA LEU A 75 -5.79 11.01 -11.39
C LEU A 75 -7.04 11.13 -10.52
N VAL A 76 -8.09 10.38 -10.87
CA VAL A 76 -9.42 10.46 -10.25
C VAL A 76 -9.53 9.47 -9.11
N ILE A 77 -9.64 9.97 -7.87
CA ILE A 77 -9.74 9.13 -6.67
C ILE A 77 -11.12 8.51 -6.56
N ASP A 78 -11.15 7.20 -6.36
CA ASP A 78 -12.34 6.37 -6.13
C ASP A 78 -12.15 5.55 -4.84
N ASN A 79 -12.74 6.00 -3.74
CA ASN A 79 -12.63 5.31 -2.46
C ASN A 79 -13.52 4.04 -2.43
N ARG A 80 -12.89 2.89 -2.18
CA ARG A 80 -13.54 1.57 -2.09
C ARG A 80 -13.19 0.92 -0.76
N THR A 81 -14.08 1.08 0.19
CA THR A 81 -13.90 0.63 1.58
C THR A 81 -14.49 -0.76 1.81
N GLY A 82 -14.09 -1.41 2.88
CA GLY A 82 -14.68 -2.64 3.39
C GLY A 82 -13.65 -3.72 3.68
N VAL A 83 -13.87 -4.45 4.76
CA VAL A 83 -13.06 -5.59 5.24
C VAL A 83 -11.56 -5.27 5.23
N GLY A 84 -11.15 -4.20 5.94
CA GLY A 84 -9.72 -3.81 6.01
C GLY A 84 -9.11 -3.38 4.67
N GLY A 85 -9.93 -2.95 3.69
CA GLY A 85 -9.47 -2.54 2.36
C GLY A 85 -9.51 -3.65 1.30
N LEU A 86 -9.99 -4.84 1.66
CA LEU A 86 -10.08 -6.01 0.77
C LEU A 86 -10.90 -5.71 -0.49
N LEU A 87 -12.10 -5.11 -0.34
CA LEU A 87 -13.01 -4.87 -1.46
C LEU A 87 -12.40 -3.95 -2.54
N GLY A 88 -11.65 -2.92 -2.14
CA GLY A 88 -10.93 -2.06 -3.08
C GLY A 88 -9.83 -2.80 -3.83
N ALA A 89 -9.07 -3.65 -3.14
CA ALA A 89 -8.04 -4.47 -3.75
C ALA A 89 -8.64 -5.52 -4.71
N GLU A 90 -9.72 -6.20 -4.33
CA GLU A 90 -10.44 -7.13 -5.22
C GLU A 90 -10.96 -6.45 -6.50
N GLN A 91 -11.43 -5.21 -6.40
CA GLN A 91 -11.87 -4.48 -7.57
C GLN A 91 -10.68 -4.17 -8.50
N LEU A 92 -9.51 -3.90 -7.94
CA LEU A 92 -8.30 -3.66 -8.73
C LEU A 92 -7.84 -4.91 -9.48
N THR A 93 -7.96 -6.12 -8.91
CA THR A 93 -7.57 -7.35 -9.62
C THR A 93 -8.39 -7.63 -10.88
N LYS A 94 -9.60 -7.03 -10.97
CA LYS A 94 -10.52 -7.18 -12.10
C LYS A 94 -10.39 -6.08 -13.15
N ALA A 95 -9.51 -5.09 -12.92
CA ALA A 95 -9.28 -4.00 -13.85
C ALA A 95 -8.33 -4.41 -14.97
N GLU A 96 -8.48 -3.77 -16.13
CA GLU A 96 -7.57 -3.98 -17.26
C GLU A 96 -6.15 -3.54 -16.91
N PRO A 97 -5.11 -4.32 -17.31
CA PRO A 97 -3.72 -4.01 -17.00
C PRO A 97 -3.13 -2.97 -17.96
N ASP A 98 -3.91 -1.92 -18.30
CA ASP A 98 -3.55 -0.88 -19.25
C ASP A 98 -3.00 0.41 -18.59
N GLY A 99 -2.88 0.41 -17.26
CA GLY A 99 -2.40 1.55 -16.48
C GLY A 99 -3.46 2.64 -16.22
N TYR A 100 -4.66 2.55 -16.77
CA TYR A 100 -5.71 3.54 -16.53
C TYR A 100 -6.58 3.27 -15.30
N THR A 101 -6.32 2.14 -14.62
CA THR A 101 -6.80 1.89 -13.26
C THR A 101 -5.63 1.43 -12.41
N ILE A 102 -5.31 2.18 -11.35
CA ILE A 102 -4.28 1.85 -10.38
C ILE A 102 -4.88 1.85 -8.97
N GLY A 103 -4.17 1.30 -8.00
CA GLY A 103 -4.58 1.29 -6.60
C GLY A 103 -3.63 2.06 -5.70
N VAL A 104 -4.17 2.82 -4.74
CA VAL A 104 -3.42 3.28 -3.57
C VAL A 104 -3.89 2.46 -2.38
N VAL A 105 -2.97 1.73 -1.78
CA VAL A 105 -3.26 0.70 -0.79
C VAL A 105 -2.40 0.85 0.46
N ALA A 106 -2.90 0.30 1.57
CA ALA A 106 -2.14 0.13 2.81
C ALA A 106 -1.62 -1.31 2.95
N SER A 107 -0.68 -1.52 3.88
CA SER A 107 -0.04 -2.80 4.20
C SER A 107 -1.02 -3.97 4.47
N ALA A 108 -2.27 -3.70 4.82
CA ALA A 108 -3.30 -4.71 5.05
C ALA A 108 -3.53 -5.66 3.85
N ILE A 109 -3.17 -5.25 2.63
CA ILE A 109 -3.29 -6.13 1.44
C ILE A 109 -2.41 -7.39 1.53
N THR A 110 -1.31 -7.37 2.27
CA THR A 110 -0.44 -8.53 2.48
C THR A 110 -0.95 -9.46 3.57
N VAL A 111 -1.95 -9.03 4.34
CA VAL A 111 -2.44 -9.68 5.55
C VAL A 111 -3.86 -10.21 5.39
N THR A 112 -4.79 -9.32 5.06
CA THR A 112 -6.23 -9.60 5.09
C THR A 112 -6.65 -10.84 4.29
N PRO A 113 -6.13 -11.08 3.08
CA PRO A 113 -6.49 -12.28 2.32
C PRO A 113 -6.08 -13.57 3.04
N GLN A 114 -5.00 -13.56 3.80
CA GLN A 114 -4.46 -14.74 4.49
C GLN A 114 -5.30 -15.18 5.71
N MET A 115 -6.23 -14.33 6.17
CA MET A 115 -7.16 -14.62 7.25
C MET A 115 -8.45 -15.28 6.76
N MET A 116 -8.64 -15.35 5.44
CA MET A 116 -9.85 -15.90 4.83
C MET A 116 -9.65 -17.39 4.53
N ALA A 117 -10.69 -18.18 4.73
CA ALA A 117 -10.69 -19.59 4.33
C ALA A 117 -10.47 -19.76 2.82
N LYS A 118 -10.92 -18.79 2.02
CA LYS A 118 -10.69 -18.71 0.57
C LYS A 118 -10.26 -17.30 0.21
N PRO A 119 -8.95 -17.04 0.09
CA PRO A 119 -8.45 -15.73 -0.31
C PRO A 119 -9.00 -15.30 -1.67
N SER A 120 -9.41 -14.04 -1.77
CA SER A 120 -9.94 -13.46 -3.02
C SER A 120 -8.83 -13.02 -3.99
N PHE A 121 -7.62 -12.82 -3.47
CA PHE A 121 -6.41 -12.52 -4.25
C PHE A 121 -5.15 -12.89 -3.45
N ASP A 122 -4.04 -12.95 -4.16
CA ASP A 122 -2.67 -13.03 -3.62
C ASP A 122 -1.92 -11.74 -3.94
N ALA A 123 -1.44 -11.04 -2.91
CA ALA A 123 -0.86 -9.71 -3.08
C ALA A 123 0.44 -9.72 -3.93
N ALA A 124 1.20 -10.82 -3.93
CA ALA A 124 2.43 -10.93 -4.71
C ALA A 124 2.20 -11.36 -6.17
N ARG A 125 1.06 -12.05 -6.45
CA ARG A 125 0.73 -12.58 -7.78
C ARG A 125 -0.20 -11.67 -8.56
N ASP A 126 -1.23 -11.13 -7.89
CA ASP A 126 -2.37 -10.50 -8.57
C ASP A 126 -2.20 -8.99 -8.73
N PHE A 127 -1.08 -8.44 -8.24
CA PHE A 127 -0.72 -7.04 -8.44
C PHE A 127 0.69 -6.87 -8.98
N THR A 128 0.88 -5.81 -9.75
CA THR A 128 2.18 -5.29 -10.14
C THR A 128 2.56 -4.13 -9.21
N PRO A 129 3.66 -4.22 -8.45
CA PRO A 129 4.15 -3.11 -7.63
C PRO A 129 4.52 -1.92 -8.50
N VAL A 130 4.18 -0.70 -8.03
CA VAL A 130 4.54 0.55 -8.73
C VAL A 130 5.48 1.39 -7.87
N SER A 131 5.06 1.81 -6.68
CA SER A 131 5.90 2.64 -5.80
C SER A 131 5.47 2.53 -4.35
N LEU A 132 6.42 2.39 -3.44
CA LEU A 132 6.22 2.63 -2.02
C LEU A 132 6.15 4.14 -1.80
N LEU A 133 5.11 4.65 -1.13
CA LEU A 133 4.91 6.09 -0.97
C LEU A 133 5.43 6.60 0.35
N MET A 134 4.97 5.99 1.42
CA MET A 134 5.39 6.31 2.78
C MET A 134 5.26 5.10 3.70
N SER A 135 6.01 5.13 4.79
CA SER A 135 5.84 4.25 5.93
C SER A 135 5.69 5.06 7.23
N THR A 136 5.13 4.43 8.23
CA THR A 136 5.06 5.01 9.58
C THR A 136 5.11 3.91 10.63
N PRO A 137 5.91 4.08 11.69
CA PRO A 137 5.88 3.17 12.83
C PRO A 137 4.55 3.30 13.58
N LEU A 138 4.24 2.32 14.41
CA LEU A 138 3.13 2.38 15.34
C LEU A 138 3.66 2.56 16.76
N MET A 139 2.77 3.04 17.63
CA MET A 139 3.04 3.25 19.05
C MET A 139 1.93 2.63 19.87
N LEU A 140 2.28 1.85 20.89
CA LEU A 140 1.33 1.41 21.91
C LEU A 140 0.99 2.61 22.78
N VAL A 141 -0.29 2.98 22.79
CA VAL A 141 -0.79 4.14 23.51
C VAL A 141 -1.89 3.79 24.51
N THR A 142 -2.06 4.66 25.51
CA THR A 142 -3.11 4.55 26.51
C THR A 142 -3.60 5.94 26.93
N GLY A 143 -4.83 6.05 27.42
CA GLY A 143 -5.36 7.30 27.98
C GLY A 143 -4.59 7.74 29.23
N LEU A 144 -4.62 9.04 29.56
CA LEU A 144 -3.90 9.57 30.71
C LEU A 144 -4.39 9.04 32.06
N ASN A 145 -5.69 8.74 32.15
CA ASN A 145 -6.30 8.19 33.36
C ASN A 145 -6.11 6.67 33.51
N SER A 146 -5.47 6.03 32.52
CA SER A 146 -5.15 4.61 32.59
C SER A 146 -4.15 4.34 33.72
N PRO A 147 -4.26 3.17 34.40
CA PRO A 147 -3.29 2.75 35.41
C PRO A 147 -1.94 2.37 34.79
N TYR A 148 -1.88 2.15 33.45
CA TYR A 148 -0.66 1.72 32.77
C TYR A 148 0.26 2.90 32.44
N ARG A 149 1.45 2.92 33.04
CA ARG A 149 2.47 3.94 32.83
C ARG A 149 3.59 3.45 31.92
N SER A 150 3.70 2.13 31.76
CA SER A 150 4.72 1.43 30.95
C SER A 150 4.13 0.19 30.28
N VAL A 151 4.86 -0.39 29.35
CA VAL A 151 4.52 -1.71 28.77
C VAL A 151 4.55 -2.78 29.86
N ALA A 152 5.45 -2.68 30.84
CA ALA A 152 5.56 -3.62 31.94
C ALA A 152 4.28 -3.62 32.81
N ASP A 153 3.74 -2.45 33.15
CA ASP A 153 2.49 -2.35 33.93
C ASP A 153 1.32 -3.00 33.17
N TYR A 154 1.21 -2.70 31.87
CA TYR A 154 0.16 -3.28 31.04
C TYR A 154 0.25 -4.81 30.95
N VAL A 155 1.46 -5.33 30.71
CA VAL A 155 1.70 -6.77 30.64
C VAL A 155 1.46 -7.45 31.98
N ALA A 156 1.89 -6.85 33.10
CA ALA A 156 1.66 -7.39 34.45
C ALA A 156 0.15 -7.49 34.76
N ALA A 157 -0.60 -6.42 34.46
CA ALA A 157 -2.05 -6.41 34.64
C ALA A 157 -2.76 -7.46 33.76
N ALA A 158 -2.32 -7.60 32.51
CA ALA A 158 -2.87 -8.58 31.57
C ALA A 158 -2.61 -10.03 32.03
N LYS A 159 -1.42 -10.30 32.58
CA LYS A 159 -1.08 -11.61 33.18
C LYS A 159 -1.88 -11.89 34.45
N ALA A 160 -2.15 -10.88 35.27
CA ALA A 160 -2.96 -11.01 36.48
C ALA A 160 -4.45 -11.22 36.20
N SER A 161 -4.92 -10.83 35.01
CA SER A 161 -6.34 -10.90 34.62
C SER A 161 -6.51 -11.46 33.20
N PRO A 162 -6.18 -12.73 32.94
CA PRO A 162 -6.25 -13.32 31.60
C PRO A 162 -7.66 -13.25 31.03
N GLY A 163 -7.78 -12.77 29.78
CA GLY A 163 -9.06 -12.67 29.08
C GLY A 163 -10.02 -11.62 29.62
N LYS A 164 -9.52 -10.62 30.40
CA LYS A 164 -10.37 -9.52 30.91
C LYS A 164 -9.96 -8.15 30.36
N ILE A 165 -8.73 -7.99 29.91
CA ILE A 165 -8.25 -6.72 29.38
C ILE A 165 -8.49 -6.69 27.88
N THR A 166 -9.07 -5.56 27.42
CA THR A 166 -9.34 -5.30 26.01
C THR A 166 -8.20 -4.53 25.36
N PHE A 167 -8.10 -4.63 24.04
CA PHE A 167 -7.31 -3.73 23.21
C PHE A 167 -8.08 -3.29 21.97
N ALA A 168 -7.90 -2.06 21.54
CA ALA A 168 -8.53 -1.53 20.35
C ALA A 168 -7.71 -1.83 19.08
N SER A 169 -8.36 -1.89 17.93
CA SER A 169 -7.71 -1.85 16.62
C SER A 169 -8.52 -1.05 15.61
N GLY A 170 -7.90 -0.60 14.54
CA GLY A 170 -8.58 0.02 13.39
C GLY A 170 -9.38 -0.98 12.55
N GLY A 171 -9.52 -2.23 13.01
CA GLY A 171 -10.22 -3.32 12.35
C GLY A 171 -9.38 -4.59 12.30
N THR A 172 -10.05 -5.73 12.18
CA THR A 172 -9.41 -7.04 12.06
C THR A 172 -8.49 -7.07 10.83
N GLY A 173 -7.27 -7.57 10.98
CA GLY A 173 -6.27 -7.67 9.91
C GLY A 173 -5.47 -6.40 9.65
N THR A 174 -5.77 -5.29 10.32
CA THR A 174 -4.93 -4.09 10.24
C THR A 174 -3.63 -4.27 11.02
N MET A 175 -2.61 -3.48 10.70
CA MET A 175 -1.34 -3.49 11.44
C MET A 175 -1.55 -3.23 12.93
N THR A 176 -2.53 -2.39 13.28
CA THR A 176 -2.90 -2.09 14.66
C THR A 176 -3.43 -3.30 15.44
N HIS A 177 -4.08 -4.25 14.75
CA HIS A 177 -4.48 -5.54 15.31
C HIS A 177 -3.30 -6.48 15.44
N LEU A 178 -2.52 -6.65 14.36
CA LEU A 178 -1.45 -7.64 14.29
C LEU A 178 -0.33 -7.40 15.30
N LEU A 179 0.00 -6.15 15.58
CA LEU A 179 1.01 -5.83 16.60
C LEU A 179 0.55 -6.19 18.02
N ALA A 180 -0.75 -6.05 18.29
CA ALA A 180 -1.31 -6.48 19.57
C ALA A 180 -1.27 -8.01 19.69
N GLU A 181 -1.57 -8.75 18.61
CA GLU A 181 -1.45 -10.21 18.58
C GLU A 181 0.01 -10.67 18.70
N GLN A 182 0.97 -10.01 18.07
CA GLN A 182 2.39 -10.30 18.30
C GLN A 182 2.78 -10.10 19.76
N LEU A 183 2.31 -9.02 20.38
CA LEU A 183 2.59 -8.75 21.79
C LEU A 183 1.94 -9.83 22.68
N GLN A 184 0.70 -10.24 22.38
CA GLN A 184 0.03 -11.34 23.09
C GLN A 184 0.85 -12.63 23.05
N LEU A 185 1.29 -13.03 21.86
CA LEU A 185 2.08 -14.26 21.68
C LEU A 185 3.43 -14.15 22.40
N GLN A 186 4.16 -13.05 22.22
CA GLN A 186 5.50 -12.90 22.80
C GLN A 186 5.45 -12.78 24.33
N ALA A 187 4.45 -12.12 24.89
CA ALA A 187 4.32 -11.92 26.34
C ALA A 187 3.49 -12.99 27.03
N GLY A 188 2.88 -13.93 26.29
CA GLY A 188 2.01 -14.97 26.82
C GLY A 188 0.73 -14.41 27.44
N LEU A 189 0.08 -13.44 26.75
CA LEU A 189 -1.14 -12.78 27.23
C LEU A 189 -2.39 -13.40 26.65
N LYS A 190 -3.53 -13.15 27.32
CA LYS A 190 -4.89 -13.40 26.82
C LYS A 190 -5.67 -12.10 26.92
N LEU A 191 -5.88 -11.43 25.78
CA LEU A 191 -6.58 -10.15 25.67
C LEU A 191 -7.88 -10.32 24.87
N ILE A 192 -8.77 -9.33 24.97
CA ILE A 192 -10.00 -9.27 24.19
C ILE A 192 -9.82 -8.20 23.11
N HIS A 193 -9.93 -8.59 21.86
CA HIS A 193 -9.87 -7.68 20.73
C HIS A 193 -11.19 -6.92 20.56
N VAL A 194 -11.11 -5.57 20.42
CA VAL A 194 -12.22 -4.68 20.09
C VAL A 194 -11.94 -4.02 18.75
N PRO A 195 -12.49 -4.55 17.64
CA PRO A 195 -12.28 -3.99 16.31
C PRO A 195 -13.17 -2.77 16.06
N TYR A 196 -12.59 -1.69 15.52
CA TYR A 196 -13.27 -0.49 15.08
C TYR A 196 -13.26 -0.34 13.55
N LYS A 197 -14.10 0.55 13.02
CA LYS A 197 -14.14 0.87 11.58
C LYS A 197 -13.11 1.97 11.24
N GLY A 198 -11.84 1.74 11.58
CA GLY A 198 -10.74 2.67 11.36
C GLY A 198 -10.06 3.15 12.66
N GLY A 199 -8.93 3.86 12.51
CA GLY A 199 -8.12 4.30 13.66
C GLY A 199 -8.76 5.39 14.50
N ALA A 200 -9.48 6.35 13.88
CA ALA A 200 -10.04 7.49 14.60
C ALA A 200 -11.06 7.09 15.70
N PRO A 201 -12.07 6.25 15.44
CA PRO A 201 -12.98 5.80 16.50
C PRO A 201 -12.26 4.95 17.57
N ALA A 202 -11.27 4.13 17.21
CA ALA A 202 -10.46 3.39 18.17
C ALA A 202 -9.68 4.33 19.12
N LEU A 203 -9.04 5.34 18.57
CA LEU A 203 -8.28 6.32 19.32
C LEU A 203 -9.18 7.14 20.25
N ASN A 204 -10.37 7.55 19.80
CA ASN A 204 -11.33 8.28 20.61
C ASN A 204 -11.77 7.48 21.84
N ASP A 205 -12.01 6.18 21.70
CA ASP A 205 -12.40 5.33 22.82
C ASP A 205 -11.25 5.08 23.81
N VAL A 206 -10.01 5.09 23.34
CA VAL A 206 -8.83 5.04 24.23
C VAL A 206 -8.66 6.38 24.98
N LEU A 207 -8.86 7.51 24.30
CA LEU A 207 -8.85 8.84 24.94
C LEU A 207 -9.95 8.97 26.01
N ALA A 208 -11.13 8.41 25.75
CA ALA A 208 -12.26 8.38 26.68
C ALA A 208 -12.07 7.36 27.82
N GLY A 209 -11.12 6.43 27.71
CA GLY A 209 -10.87 5.36 28.68
C GLY A 209 -11.80 4.16 28.57
N HIS A 210 -12.60 4.04 27.50
CA HIS A 210 -13.47 2.90 27.24
C HIS A 210 -12.66 1.62 26.91
N VAL A 211 -11.57 1.78 26.18
CA VAL A 211 -10.60 0.69 25.90
C VAL A 211 -9.22 1.14 26.38
N PRO A 212 -8.49 0.28 27.13
CA PRO A 212 -7.28 0.74 27.82
C PRO A 212 -6.08 1.01 26.92
N VAL A 213 -5.92 0.29 25.79
CA VAL A 213 -4.76 0.40 24.93
C VAL A 213 -5.09 0.26 23.47
N TYR A 214 -4.22 0.85 22.63
CA TYR A 214 -4.30 0.78 21.17
C TYR A 214 -2.89 0.90 20.58
N PHE A 215 -2.61 0.11 19.55
CA PHE A 215 -1.46 0.36 18.68
C PHE A 215 -1.88 1.35 17.60
N ASP A 216 -1.58 2.63 17.79
CA ASP A 216 -1.90 3.66 16.81
C ASP A 216 -0.70 4.03 15.95
N THR A 217 -0.95 4.60 14.77
CA THR A 217 0.14 5.14 13.95
C THR A 217 0.80 6.33 14.66
N LEU A 218 2.11 6.43 14.55
CA LEU A 218 2.84 7.56 15.13
C LEU A 218 2.35 8.89 14.56
N THR A 219 1.87 8.89 13.31
CA THR A 219 1.29 10.04 12.61
C THR A 219 0.11 10.69 13.34
N THR A 220 -0.73 9.88 14.01
CA THR A 220 -1.93 10.38 14.70
C THR A 220 -1.68 10.64 16.16
N SER A 221 -0.91 9.77 16.80
CA SER A 221 -0.73 9.80 18.27
C SER A 221 0.44 10.64 18.76
N ALA A 222 1.47 10.92 17.93
CA ALA A 222 2.64 11.67 18.42
C ALA A 222 2.29 13.05 18.96
N LYS A 223 1.46 13.80 18.22
CA LYS A 223 1.02 15.14 18.65
C LYS A 223 0.20 15.09 19.94
N LEU A 224 -0.68 14.10 20.10
CA LEU A 224 -1.48 13.93 21.32
C LEU A 224 -0.60 13.58 22.53
N VAL A 225 0.47 12.84 22.33
CA VAL A 225 1.44 12.54 23.40
C VAL A 225 2.24 13.79 23.75
N GLN A 226 2.70 14.58 22.77
CA GLN A 226 3.37 15.87 23.01
C GLN A 226 2.48 16.87 23.76
N GLU A 227 1.19 16.90 23.45
CA GLU A 227 0.20 17.76 24.11
C GLU A 227 -0.30 17.21 25.46
N ASN A 228 0.29 16.11 25.97
CA ASN A 228 -0.16 15.41 27.18
C ASN A 228 -1.67 15.07 27.18
N LYS A 229 -2.21 14.68 26.03
CA LYS A 229 -3.60 14.17 25.90
C LYS A 229 -3.63 12.64 25.87
N LEU A 230 -2.50 12.01 25.55
CA LEU A 230 -2.34 10.57 25.44
C LEU A 230 -0.98 10.18 26.04
N ARG A 231 -0.85 8.96 26.51
CA ARG A 231 0.44 8.41 26.96
C ARG A 231 0.95 7.38 25.94
N GLY A 232 2.17 7.62 25.41
CA GLY A 232 2.90 6.64 24.64
C GLY A 232 3.62 5.66 25.57
N LEU A 233 3.35 4.37 25.41
CA LEU A 233 4.00 3.32 26.21
C LEU A 233 5.26 2.79 25.53
N ALA A 234 5.22 2.53 24.22
CA ALA A 234 6.39 2.15 23.43
C ALA A 234 6.13 2.31 21.93
N ILE A 235 7.20 2.53 21.14
CA ILE A 235 7.17 2.65 19.69
C ILE A 235 7.64 1.33 19.05
N VAL A 236 6.99 0.92 17.98
CA VAL A 236 7.37 -0.24 17.17
C VAL A 236 8.34 0.22 16.09
N SER A 237 9.61 0.36 16.45
CA SER A 237 10.69 0.74 15.55
C SER A 237 12.02 0.27 16.11
N PRO A 238 13.09 0.15 15.29
CA PRO A 238 14.43 -0.18 15.78
C PRO A 238 15.01 0.89 16.73
N ASN A 239 14.64 2.17 16.50
CA ASN A 239 15.14 3.31 17.25
C ASN A 239 13.95 4.14 17.80
N ARG A 240 14.21 4.91 18.86
CA ARG A 240 13.23 5.89 19.37
C ARG A 240 12.95 6.96 18.34
N SER A 241 11.73 7.49 18.35
CA SER A 241 11.38 8.61 17.48
C SER A 241 12.03 9.91 17.96
N PRO A 242 12.66 10.69 17.08
CA PRO A 242 13.15 12.03 17.44
C PRO A 242 12.03 12.96 17.95
N ALA A 243 10.79 12.75 17.51
CA ALA A 243 9.64 13.53 17.98
C ALA A 243 9.20 13.17 19.40
N LEU A 244 9.56 11.98 19.90
CA LEU A 244 9.18 11.44 21.21
C LEU A 244 10.37 10.70 21.85
N PRO A 245 11.49 11.36 22.15
CA PRO A 245 12.71 10.70 22.62
C PRO A 245 12.56 10.03 23.98
N ALA A 246 11.59 10.44 24.78
CA ALA A 246 11.27 9.84 26.08
C ALA A 246 10.51 8.51 25.98
N VAL A 247 9.83 8.23 24.84
CA VAL A 247 9.08 7.00 24.65
C VAL A 247 10.03 5.90 24.18
N PRO A 248 10.14 4.78 24.91
CA PRO A 248 11.04 3.68 24.54
C PRO A 248 10.52 2.95 23.30
N THR A 249 11.37 2.13 22.67
CA THR A 249 10.93 1.15 21.70
C THR A 249 10.37 -0.09 22.39
N LEU A 250 9.57 -0.90 21.68
CA LEU A 250 9.12 -2.20 22.22
C LEU A 250 10.29 -3.17 22.47
N ALA A 251 11.36 -3.06 21.69
CA ALA A 251 12.58 -3.84 21.93
C ALA A 251 13.24 -3.45 23.26
N GLU A 252 13.37 -2.16 23.57
CA GLU A 252 13.85 -1.66 24.87
C GLU A 252 12.92 -2.06 26.03
N ALA A 253 11.61 -2.19 25.76
CA ALA A 253 10.62 -2.66 26.73
C ALA A 253 10.61 -4.19 26.92
N GLY A 254 11.52 -4.94 26.24
CA GLY A 254 11.64 -6.40 26.37
C GLY A 254 10.88 -7.23 25.34
N TYR A 255 10.33 -6.59 24.28
CA TYR A 255 9.54 -7.26 23.25
C TYR A 255 10.11 -7.03 21.84
N PRO A 256 11.35 -7.46 21.54
CA PRO A 256 12.01 -7.24 20.24
C PRO A 256 11.36 -7.98 19.08
N GLY A 257 10.56 -9.02 19.35
CA GLY A 257 9.82 -9.77 18.32
C GLY A 257 8.56 -9.07 17.84
N VAL A 258 8.08 -8.01 18.52
CA VAL A 258 6.95 -7.21 18.05
C VAL A 258 7.44 -6.20 17.03
N GLN A 259 7.24 -6.52 15.76
CA GLN A 259 7.77 -5.76 14.63
C GLN A 259 6.69 -5.55 13.57
N GLY A 260 6.69 -4.39 12.97
CA GLY A 260 5.80 -4.04 11.86
C GLY A 260 5.71 -2.53 11.72
N MET A 261 5.34 -2.10 10.53
CA MET A 261 5.01 -0.70 10.25
C MET A 261 3.81 -0.65 9.31
N ALA A 262 3.06 0.42 9.37
CA ALA A 262 2.09 0.72 8.34
C ALA A 262 2.83 1.32 7.14
N TRP A 263 2.54 0.84 5.94
CA TRP A 263 3.06 1.41 4.70
C TRP A 263 1.93 1.62 3.70
N PHE A 264 2.15 2.56 2.78
CA PHE A 264 1.20 2.99 1.77
C PHE A 264 1.91 3.00 0.42
N ALA A 265 1.25 2.46 -0.61
CA ALA A 265 1.89 2.22 -1.88
C ALA A 265 0.92 2.38 -3.06
N ILE A 266 1.49 2.62 -4.25
CA ILE A 266 0.79 2.47 -5.53
C ILE A 266 1.07 1.07 -6.06
N ILE A 267 -0.01 0.39 -6.47
CA ILE A 267 0.02 -0.88 -7.17
C ILE A 267 -0.85 -0.79 -8.43
N ALA A 268 -0.61 -1.68 -9.37
CA ALA A 268 -1.41 -1.83 -10.59
C ALA A 268 -1.93 -3.27 -10.71
N PRO A 269 -2.90 -3.56 -11.59
CA PRO A 269 -3.30 -4.93 -11.90
C PRO A 269 -2.10 -5.78 -12.35
N ALA A 270 -2.16 -7.10 -12.11
CA ALA A 270 -1.15 -8.01 -12.61
C ALA A 270 -0.96 -7.86 -14.13
N ASN A 271 0.26 -8.07 -14.61
CA ASN A 271 0.63 -7.97 -16.03
C ASN A 271 0.52 -6.56 -16.64
N THR A 272 0.41 -5.50 -15.86
CA THR A 272 0.55 -4.14 -16.37
C THR A 272 1.91 -3.99 -17.06
N PRO A 273 1.98 -3.47 -18.31
CA PRO A 273 3.21 -3.35 -19.09
C PRO A 273 4.33 -2.63 -18.36
N ARG A 274 5.56 -3.11 -18.52
CA ARG A 274 6.73 -2.59 -17.77
C ARG A 274 6.99 -1.11 -18.02
N GLU A 275 6.77 -0.63 -19.23
CA GLU A 275 6.91 0.78 -19.60
C GLU A 275 5.89 1.67 -18.89
N ILE A 276 4.66 1.19 -18.71
CA ILE A 276 3.61 1.90 -17.94
C ILE A 276 3.99 1.95 -16.46
N VAL A 277 4.42 0.81 -15.90
CA VAL A 277 4.88 0.74 -14.51
C VAL A 277 6.07 1.67 -14.27
N ALA A 278 7.05 1.68 -15.18
CA ALA A 278 8.21 2.55 -15.09
C ALA A 278 7.80 4.02 -15.12
N LYS A 279 6.88 4.41 -16.02
CA LYS A 279 6.34 5.78 -16.09
C LYS A 279 5.62 6.18 -14.82
N LEU A 280 4.72 5.33 -14.31
CA LEU A 280 4.00 5.60 -13.06
C LEU A 280 4.95 5.68 -11.85
N ASN A 281 5.97 4.81 -11.78
CA ASN A 281 6.99 4.85 -10.74
C ASN A 281 7.83 6.14 -10.80
N GLU A 282 8.28 6.53 -11.99
CA GLU A 282 9.00 7.79 -12.20
C GLU A 282 8.19 8.99 -11.68
N GLU A 283 6.92 9.07 -12.05
CA GLU A 283 6.05 10.19 -11.66
C GLU A 283 5.72 10.19 -10.16
N ALA A 284 5.55 9.00 -9.56
CA ALA A 284 5.40 8.87 -8.11
C ALA A 284 6.66 9.36 -7.37
N ASN A 285 7.85 8.96 -7.83
CA ASN A 285 9.11 9.41 -7.23
C ASN A 285 9.33 10.92 -7.41
N LYS A 286 8.99 11.50 -8.56
CA LYS A 286 9.00 12.96 -8.77
C LYS A 286 8.07 13.67 -7.77
N ALA A 287 6.85 13.16 -7.60
CA ALA A 287 5.91 13.70 -6.62
C ALA A 287 6.49 13.65 -5.20
N LEU A 288 6.99 12.49 -4.77
CA LEU A 288 7.59 12.29 -3.45
C LEU A 288 8.83 13.15 -3.19
N SER A 289 9.55 13.55 -4.25
CA SER A 289 10.75 14.39 -4.13
C SER A 289 10.44 15.85 -3.87
N THR A 290 9.19 16.32 -4.10
CA THR A 290 8.80 17.71 -3.90
C THR A 290 8.85 18.11 -2.41
N PRO A 291 9.32 19.34 -2.07
CA PRO A 291 9.35 19.80 -0.69
C PRO A 291 8.00 19.73 -0.01
N GLU A 292 6.94 20.14 -0.70
CA GLU A 292 5.57 20.13 -0.18
C GLU A 292 5.11 18.74 0.29
N ILE A 293 5.36 17.69 -0.53
CA ILE A 293 4.97 16.32 -0.17
C ILE A 293 5.85 15.79 0.95
N LYS A 294 7.16 16.05 0.90
CA LYS A 294 8.09 15.65 1.98
C LYS A 294 7.67 16.25 3.32
N GLU A 295 7.47 17.55 3.36
CA GLU A 295 7.03 18.25 4.57
C GLU A 295 5.69 17.72 5.07
N ARG A 296 4.75 17.45 4.17
CA ARG A 296 3.45 16.92 4.56
C ARG A 296 3.54 15.52 5.13
N ILE A 297 4.32 14.61 4.52
CA ILE A 297 4.55 13.26 5.05
C ILE A 297 5.25 13.32 6.41
N LEU A 298 6.29 14.15 6.54
CA LEU A 298 7.00 14.33 7.80
C LEU A 298 6.09 14.94 8.89
N ALA A 299 5.26 15.92 8.54
CA ALA A 299 4.29 16.52 9.46
C ALA A 299 3.22 15.51 9.92
N LEU A 300 2.94 14.51 9.07
CA LEU A 300 2.13 13.34 9.44
C LEU A 300 2.93 12.32 10.28
N GLY A 301 4.20 12.55 10.61
CA GLY A 301 5.04 11.61 11.37
C GLY A 301 5.45 10.37 10.57
N GLY A 302 5.36 10.42 9.26
CA GLY A 302 5.76 9.34 8.37
C GLY A 302 7.18 9.53 7.82
N THR A 303 7.69 8.48 7.21
CA THR A 303 8.93 8.48 6.41
C THR A 303 8.56 8.49 4.94
N VAL A 304 9.18 9.39 4.17
CA VAL A 304 9.06 9.36 2.70
C VAL A 304 9.87 8.19 2.18
N GLU A 305 9.26 7.36 1.38
CA GLU A 305 9.89 6.17 0.80
C GLU A 305 10.29 6.43 -0.67
N GLY A 306 9.62 5.84 -1.62
CA GLY A 306 9.94 5.90 -3.03
C GLY A 306 10.82 4.73 -3.49
N GLY A 307 11.69 5.02 -4.46
CA GLY A 307 12.58 4.01 -5.04
C GLY A 307 11.96 3.25 -6.21
N SER A 308 12.59 2.14 -6.59
CA SER A 308 12.12 1.31 -7.68
C SER A 308 10.89 0.47 -7.29
N ALA A 309 10.11 0.05 -8.27
CA ALA A 309 8.99 -0.87 -8.06
C ALA A 309 9.42 -2.18 -7.37
N ALA A 310 10.68 -2.60 -7.54
CA ALA A 310 11.23 -3.79 -6.92
C ALA A 310 11.26 -3.66 -5.38
N VAL A 311 11.53 -2.48 -4.82
CA VAL A 311 11.52 -2.23 -3.36
C VAL A 311 10.18 -2.63 -2.76
N LEU A 312 9.07 -2.18 -3.37
CA LEU A 312 7.72 -2.55 -2.94
C LEU A 312 7.45 -4.06 -3.14
N GLY A 313 7.89 -4.61 -4.27
CA GLY A 313 7.73 -6.04 -4.55
C GLY A 313 8.44 -6.93 -3.54
N ASP A 314 9.67 -6.57 -3.15
CA ASP A 314 10.45 -7.30 -2.14
C ASP A 314 9.80 -7.17 -0.76
N LEU A 315 9.30 -5.99 -0.40
CA LEU A 315 8.57 -5.76 0.84
C LEU A 315 7.32 -6.66 0.91
N ILE A 316 6.47 -6.68 -0.12
CA ILE A 316 5.28 -7.53 -0.18
C ILE A 316 5.67 -9.00 -0.01
N ARG A 317 6.66 -9.50 -0.77
CA ARG A 317 7.11 -10.90 -0.71
C ARG A 317 7.68 -11.29 0.65
N SER A 318 8.41 -10.40 1.30
CA SER A 318 9.00 -10.66 2.62
C SER A 318 7.98 -10.65 3.75
N GLU A 319 6.95 -9.81 3.65
CA GLU A 319 5.93 -9.70 4.70
C GLU A 319 4.94 -10.86 4.71
N MET A 320 4.53 -11.35 3.54
CA MET A 320 3.47 -12.36 3.45
C MET A 320 3.74 -13.63 4.29
N PRO A 321 4.91 -14.29 4.24
CA PRO A 321 5.16 -15.48 5.05
C PRO A 321 5.19 -15.18 6.56
N ARG A 322 5.67 -14.00 6.94
CA ARG A 322 5.69 -13.56 8.34
C ARG A 322 4.29 -13.40 8.90
N TRP A 323 3.41 -12.72 8.15
CA TRP A 323 2.00 -12.54 8.55
C TRP A 323 1.24 -13.86 8.52
N ALA A 324 1.47 -14.73 7.52
CA ALA A 324 0.89 -16.07 7.48
C ALA A 324 1.22 -16.89 8.74
N LYS A 325 2.46 -16.81 9.21
CA LYS A 325 2.87 -17.47 10.45
C LYS A 325 2.12 -16.90 11.66
N LEU A 326 2.09 -15.58 11.81
CA LEU A 326 1.39 -14.91 12.92
C LEU A 326 -0.11 -15.28 12.95
N ILE A 327 -0.77 -15.21 11.78
CA ILE A 327 -2.20 -15.52 11.64
C ILE A 327 -2.50 -16.93 12.11
N ARG A 328 -1.68 -17.92 11.72
CA ARG A 328 -1.81 -19.29 12.19
C ARG A 328 -1.57 -19.44 13.70
N ASP A 329 -0.47 -18.86 14.20
CA ASP A 329 -0.05 -18.99 15.60
C ASP A 329 -1.05 -18.33 16.57
N ALA A 330 -1.71 -17.23 16.13
CA ALA A 330 -2.70 -16.50 16.90
C ALA A 330 -4.16 -16.91 16.60
N ASN A 331 -4.39 -17.90 15.70
CA ASN A 331 -5.73 -18.32 15.24
C ASN A 331 -6.61 -17.16 14.76
N ILE A 332 -6.03 -16.20 14.03
CA ILE A 332 -6.77 -15.04 13.53
C ILE A 332 -7.55 -15.45 12.29
N THR A 333 -8.87 -15.25 12.31
CA THR A 333 -9.76 -15.52 11.17
C THR A 333 -10.70 -14.34 10.92
N ILE A 334 -11.04 -14.10 9.67
CA ILE A 334 -12.15 -13.25 9.25
C ILE A 334 -13.27 -14.16 8.76
N GLN A 335 -14.45 -14.01 9.39
CA GLN A 335 -15.67 -14.70 8.96
C GLN A 335 -16.33 -13.99 7.78
#